data_c04826afe2c7bfdcedf81bbb517b25a9
#
_entry.id   c04826afe2c7bfdcedf81bbb517b25a9
#
_cell.length_a   1.000
_cell.length_b   1.000
_cell.length_c   1.000
_cell.angle_alpha   90.00
_cell.angle_beta   90.00
_cell.angle_gamma   90.00
#
_symmetry.space_group_name_H-M   'P 1'
#
loop_
_entity.id
_entity.type
_entity.pdbx_description
1 polymer ?
#
loop_
_entity_poly.entity_id
_entity_poly.type
_entity_poly.pdbx_seq_one_letter_code
_entity_poly.pdbx_strand_id
1 'polypeptide(L)'
;SCFWNKTSFFHKKYIYSLMMFPENYFIYIQLILFYFITPGPPRVLIVAYTISHGLKKSVWTALGDISANFVQAALVTFVIGSALIDNPSIFKYVKWAAILYLLYLAYEIFSQKIQKVDIGYKNSKSNLAMFRDGFITAGLSPKALVFFGTIFLSFINFEKNVISQFLILIFTWMSLDFLSLMIYGLAARKVASWLKDNPRILNTISACVLIIIAFVIMLTESH
;
A
#
# COMPACT_ATOMS: atom_id res chain seq x y z
N SER A 1 -11.04 12.61 49.27
CA SER A 1 -11.41 13.30 47.99
C SER A 1 -10.35 13.17 46.88
N CYS A 2 -9.19 12.55 47.15
CA CYS A 2 -8.09 12.43 46.16
C CYS A 2 -8.17 11.15 45.29
N PHE A 3 -8.97 10.17 45.65
CA PHE A 3 -9.09 8.87 44.97
C PHE A 3 -10.03 8.94 43.74
N TRP A 4 -11.00 9.81 43.73
CA TRP A 4 -11.98 9.99 42.64
C TRP A 4 -11.37 10.68 41.38
N ASN A 5 -10.31 11.45 41.55
CA ASN A 5 -9.70 12.19 40.46
C ASN A 5 -8.78 11.32 39.59
N LYS A 6 -8.17 10.27 40.15
CA LYS A 6 -7.30 9.35 39.39
C LYS A 6 -8.08 8.40 38.48
N THR A 7 -9.19 7.85 38.96
CA THR A 7 -10.03 6.95 38.14
C THR A 7 -10.68 7.66 36.96
N SER A 8 -11.13 8.91 37.16
CA SER A 8 -11.65 9.76 36.07
C SER A 8 -10.59 10.09 35.02
N PHE A 9 -9.35 10.34 35.44
CA PHE A 9 -8.24 10.63 34.52
C PHE A 9 -7.81 9.41 33.71
N PHE A 10 -7.73 8.23 34.34
CA PHE A 10 -7.45 6.98 33.64
C PHE A 10 -8.57 6.58 32.69
N HIS A 11 -9.82 6.74 33.09
CA HIS A 11 -10.99 6.44 32.26
C HIS A 11 -11.05 7.37 31.04
N LYS A 12 -10.79 8.66 31.22
CA LYS A 12 -10.70 9.65 30.15
C LYS A 12 -9.54 9.33 29.18
N LYS A 13 -8.37 8.98 29.71
CA LYS A 13 -7.20 8.60 28.89
C LYS A 13 -7.44 7.31 28.10
N TYR A 14 -8.16 6.34 28.67
CA TYR A 14 -8.54 5.09 27.99
C TYR A 14 -9.55 5.34 26.87
N ILE A 15 -10.56 6.20 27.10
CA ILE A 15 -11.54 6.59 26.08
C ILE A 15 -10.86 7.37 24.95
N TYR A 16 -9.96 8.31 25.23
CA TYR A 16 -9.19 9.01 24.21
C TYR A 16 -8.30 8.06 23.42
N SER A 17 -7.67 7.08 24.05
CA SER A 17 -6.86 6.06 23.38
C SER A 17 -7.71 5.19 22.44
N LEU A 18 -8.89 4.76 22.86
CA LEU A 18 -9.84 3.99 22.02
C LEU A 18 -10.40 4.82 20.86
N MET A 19 -10.60 6.13 21.04
CA MET A 19 -11.07 7.03 19.97
C MET A 19 -9.99 7.37 18.93
N MET A 20 -8.72 7.15 19.26
CA MET A 20 -7.59 7.48 18.37
C MET A 20 -7.12 6.28 17.54
N PHE A 21 -7.45 5.05 17.94
CA PHE A 21 -6.94 3.86 17.29
C PHE A 21 -7.89 3.39 16.18
N PRO A 22 -7.36 2.99 15.00
CA PRO A 22 -8.17 2.48 13.90
C PRO A 22 -8.91 1.20 14.30
N GLU A 23 -10.15 1.05 13.85
CA GLU A 23 -10.90 -0.18 14.02
C GLU A 23 -10.30 -1.30 13.16
N ASN A 24 -10.37 -2.54 13.66
CA ASN A 24 -9.87 -3.71 12.95
C ASN A 24 -8.38 -3.61 12.50
N TYR A 25 -7.54 -2.90 13.25
CA TYR A 25 -6.14 -2.64 12.90
C TYR A 25 -5.34 -3.92 12.58
N PHE A 26 -5.60 -5.04 13.27
CA PHE A 26 -4.93 -6.31 12.98
C PHE A 26 -5.32 -6.87 11.60
N ILE A 27 -6.58 -6.67 11.19
CA ILE A 27 -7.05 -7.05 9.84
C ILE A 27 -6.31 -6.19 8.79
N TYR A 28 -6.15 -4.89 9.06
CA TYR A 28 -5.37 -4.00 8.21
C TYR A 28 -3.94 -4.52 8.00
N ILE A 29 -3.23 -4.87 9.07
CA ILE A 29 -1.87 -5.42 8.97
C ILE A 29 -1.85 -6.69 8.11
N GLN A 30 -2.78 -7.61 8.30
CA GLN A 30 -2.86 -8.84 7.51
C GLN A 30 -3.07 -8.55 6.02
N LEU A 31 -3.97 -7.62 5.69
CA LEU A 31 -4.25 -7.22 4.31
C LEU A 31 -3.03 -6.58 3.64
N ILE A 32 -2.30 -5.69 4.32
CA ILE A 32 -1.12 -5.06 3.75
C ILE A 32 0.06 -6.04 3.62
N LEU A 33 0.25 -6.97 4.54
CA LEU A 33 1.25 -8.03 4.40
C LEU A 33 0.94 -8.90 3.17
N PHE A 34 -0.32 -9.29 3.00
CA PHE A 34 -0.76 -10.03 1.82
C PHE A 34 -0.56 -9.22 0.53
N TYR A 35 -0.88 -7.91 0.56
CA TYR A 35 -0.64 -7.00 -0.55
C TYR A 35 0.84 -6.94 -0.94
N PHE A 36 1.78 -6.97 0.03
CA PHE A 36 3.22 -6.87 -0.22
C PHE A 36 3.85 -8.17 -0.74
N ILE A 37 3.26 -9.32 -0.51
CA ILE A 37 3.71 -10.60 -1.10
C ILE A 37 3.61 -10.56 -2.62
N THR A 38 2.65 -9.81 -3.17
CA THR A 38 2.46 -9.70 -4.62
C THR A 38 3.48 -8.73 -5.19
N PRO A 39 4.41 -9.19 -6.04
CA PRO A 39 5.37 -8.32 -6.68
C PRO A 39 4.65 -7.39 -7.67
N GLY A 40 4.87 -6.09 -7.48
CA GLY A 40 4.40 -5.04 -8.39
C GLY A 40 5.56 -4.26 -8.96
N PRO A 41 5.30 -3.24 -9.81
CA PRO A 41 6.34 -2.43 -10.43
C PRO A 41 7.40 -1.90 -9.46
N PRO A 42 7.06 -1.38 -8.25
CA PRO A 42 8.07 -0.93 -7.30
C PRO A 42 9.02 -2.04 -6.81
N ARG A 43 8.51 -3.26 -6.59
CA ARG A 43 9.33 -4.41 -6.17
C ARG A 43 10.27 -4.85 -7.27
N VAL A 44 9.81 -4.86 -8.52
CA VAL A 44 10.65 -5.16 -9.69
C VAL A 44 11.74 -4.10 -9.83
N LEU A 45 11.39 -2.83 -9.66
CA LEU A 45 12.35 -1.72 -9.76
C LEU A 45 13.44 -1.80 -8.68
N ILE A 46 13.07 -2.10 -7.42
CA ILE A 46 14.06 -2.24 -6.33
C ILE A 46 15.01 -3.41 -6.57
N VAL A 47 14.50 -4.53 -7.10
CA VAL A 47 15.31 -5.69 -7.48
C VAL A 47 16.30 -5.33 -8.59
N ALA A 48 15.83 -4.67 -9.67
CA ALA A 48 16.66 -4.24 -10.78
C ALA A 48 17.76 -3.27 -10.32
N TYR A 49 17.42 -2.29 -9.49
CA TYR A 49 18.39 -1.31 -8.98
C TYR A 49 19.37 -1.90 -7.98
N THR A 50 18.94 -2.87 -7.17
CA THR A 50 19.86 -3.56 -6.26
C THR A 50 20.89 -4.39 -7.01
N ILE A 51 20.49 -5.05 -8.10
CA ILE A 51 21.43 -5.80 -8.95
C ILE A 51 22.42 -4.86 -9.64
N SER A 52 21.93 -3.73 -10.15
CA SER A 52 22.75 -2.81 -10.97
C SER A 52 23.61 -1.86 -10.14
N HIS A 53 23.12 -1.39 -8.98
CA HIS A 53 23.74 -0.30 -8.20
C HIS A 53 24.03 -0.67 -6.74
N GLY A 54 23.61 -1.85 -6.31
CA GLY A 54 23.73 -2.32 -4.93
C GLY A 54 22.64 -1.83 -3.99
N LEU A 55 22.43 -2.55 -2.91
CA LEU A 55 21.34 -2.32 -1.95
C LEU A 55 21.36 -0.92 -1.32
N LYS A 56 22.55 -0.39 -0.97
CA LYS A 56 22.69 0.94 -0.35
C LYS A 56 22.09 2.05 -1.21
N LYS A 57 22.31 2.00 -2.53
CA LYS A 57 21.73 2.99 -3.45
C LYS A 57 20.24 2.78 -3.66
N SER A 58 19.79 1.52 -3.67
CA SER A 58 18.38 1.18 -3.85
C SER A 58 17.47 1.67 -2.72
N VAL A 59 18.02 2.00 -1.55
CA VAL A 59 17.29 2.68 -0.46
C VAL A 59 16.63 3.97 -0.96
N TRP A 60 17.26 4.71 -1.87
CA TRP A 60 16.66 5.94 -2.41
C TRP A 60 15.41 5.67 -3.23
N THR A 61 15.37 4.55 -3.96
CA THR A 61 14.16 4.11 -4.67
C THR A 61 13.04 3.75 -3.70
N ALA A 62 13.37 3.05 -2.61
CA ALA A 62 12.39 2.72 -1.58
C ALA A 62 11.86 3.98 -0.87
N LEU A 63 12.72 4.96 -0.59
CA LEU A 63 12.30 6.25 -0.02
C LEU A 63 11.38 7.02 -0.99
N GLY A 64 11.64 6.96 -2.29
CA GLY A 64 10.75 7.54 -3.30
C GLY A 64 9.37 6.85 -3.29
N ASP A 65 9.35 5.53 -3.25
CA ASP A 65 8.11 4.73 -3.22
C ASP A 65 7.25 5.07 -2.00
N ILE A 66 7.79 4.99 -0.79
CA ILE A 66 7.01 5.28 0.43
C ILE A 66 6.55 6.74 0.50
N SER A 67 7.32 7.68 -0.08
CA SER A 67 6.92 9.08 -0.17
C SER A 67 5.72 9.27 -1.10
N ALA A 68 5.68 8.59 -2.24
CA ALA A 68 4.55 8.60 -3.15
C ALA A 68 3.30 8.00 -2.50
N ASN A 69 3.45 6.87 -1.82
CA ASN A 69 2.38 6.20 -1.09
C ASN A 69 1.82 7.10 0.03
N PHE A 70 2.67 7.84 0.74
CA PHE A 70 2.22 8.84 1.72
C PHE A 70 1.35 9.92 1.07
N VAL A 71 1.81 10.49 -0.05
CA VAL A 71 1.06 11.52 -0.78
C VAL A 71 -0.28 10.99 -1.27
N GLN A 72 -0.31 9.79 -1.85
CA GLN A 72 -1.55 9.15 -2.30
C GLN A 72 -2.53 8.93 -1.14
N ALA A 73 -2.06 8.37 -0.02
CA ALA A 73 -2.90 8.14 1.16
C ALA A 73 -3.45 9.46 1.72
N ALA A 74 -2.62 10.52 1.77
CA ALA A 74 -3.04 11.82 2.25
C ALA A 74 -4.10 12.45 1.33
N LEU A 75 -3.88 12.45 0.01
CA LEU A 75 -4.85 12.95 -0.96
C LEU A 75 -6.17 12.20 -0.87
N VAL A 76 -6.11 10.89 -0.80
CA VAL A 76 -7.32 10.06 -0.69
C VAL A 76 -8.06 10.33 0.62
N THR A 77 -7.36 10.40 1.75
CA THR A 77 -8.00 10.58 3.06
C THR A 77 -8.61 11.97 3.21
N PHE A 78 -7.85 13.02 2.86
CA PHE A 78 -8.26 14.38 3.18
C PHE A 78 -9.04 15.05 2.04
N VAL A 79 -8.89 14.61 0.80
CA VAL A 79 -9.66 15.16 -0.34
C VAL A 79 -10.87 14.28 -0.65
N ILE A 80 -10.66 12.98 -0.88
CA ILE A 80 -11.76 12.07 -1.22
C ILE A 80 -12.61 11.76 0.01
N GLY A 81 -11.95 11.51 1.16
CA GLY A 81 -12.62 11.20 2.43
C GLY A 81 -13.55 12.31 2.88
N SER A 82 -13.15 13.60 2.75
CA SER A 82 -14.03 14.73 3.07
C SER A 82 -15.29 14.77 2.19
N ALA A 83 -15.14 14.53 0.88
CA ALA A 83 -16.28 14.47 -0.04
C ALA A 83 -17.23 13.30 0.28
N LEU A 84 -16.72 12.21 0.87
CA LEU A 84 -17.54 11.07 1.29
C LEU A 84 -18.37 11.38 2.55
N ILE A 85 -17.89 12.23 3.45
CA ILE A 85 -18.64 12.68 4.63
C ILE A 85 -19.87 13.46 4.18
N ASP A 86 -19.70 14.35 3.19
CA ASP A 86 -20.78 15.20 2.69
C ASP A 86 -21.83 14.40 1.89
N ASN A 87 -21.42 13.25 1.33
CA ASN A 87 -22.31 12.45 0.48
C ASN A 87 -21.98 10.94 0.57
N PRO A 88 -22.49 10.24 1.62
CA PRO A 88 -22.19 8.80 1.84
C PRO A 88 -22.54 7.89 0.67
N SER A 89 -23.52 8.30 -0.18
CA SER A 89 -23.89 7.53 -1.37
C SER A 89 -22.75 7.41 -2.39
N ILE A 90 -21.82 8.37 -2.41
CA ILE A 90 -20.65 8.35 -3.30
C ILE A 90 -19.74 7.15 -2.95
N PHE A 91 -19.65 6.78 -1.66
CA PHE A 91 -18.83 5.65 -1.23
C PHE A 91 -19.22 4.35 -1.95
N LYS A 92 -20.50 4.11 -2.12
CA LYS A 92 -21.00 2.93 -2.83
C LYS A 92 -20.52 2.89 -4.29
N TYR A 93 -20.55 4.03 -4.99
CA TYR A 93 -20.08 4.11 -6.38
C TYR A 93 -18.55 3.95 -6.47
N VAL A 94 -17.80 4.59 -5.57
CA VAL A 94 -16.33 4.44 -5.48
C VAL A 94 -15.95 3.01 -5.20
N LYS A 95 -16.61 2.33 -4.26
CA LYS A 95 -16.43 0.92 -3.93
C LYS A 95 -16.61 0.02 -5.17
N TRP A 96 -17.72 0.15 -5.88
CA TRP A 96 -17.99 -0.68 -7.06
C TRP A 96 -17.05 -0.36 -8.22
N ALA A 97 -16.72 0.90 -8.46
CA ALA A 97 -15.72 1.29 -9.44
C ALA A 97 -14.36 0.68 -9.14
N ALA A 98 -13.94 0.67 -7.86
CA ALA A 98 -12.70 0.06 -7.43
C ALA A 98 -12.69 -1.48 -7.62
N ILE A 99 -13.79 -2.16 -7.28
CA ILE A 99 -13.93 -3.61 -7.52
C ILE A 99 -13.80 -3.93 -9.01
N LEU A 100 -14.53 -3.23 -9.85
CA LEU A 100 -14.47 -3.43 -11.31
C LEU A 100 -13.06 -3.17 -11.85
N TYR A 101 -12.41 -2.12 -11.35
CA TYR A 101 -11.05 -1.78 -11.75
C TYR A 101 -10.03 -2.83 -11.30
N LEU A 102 -10.15 -3.37 -10.09
CA LEU A 102 -9.28 -4.47 -9.61
C LEU A 102 -9.46 -5.74 -10.45
N LEU A 103 -10.69 -6.07 -10.82
CA LEU A 103 -10.97 -7.22 -11.69
C LEU A 103 -10.41 -6.98 -13.10
N TYR A 104 -10.54 -5.76 -13.63
CA TYR A 104 -9.92 -5.38 -14.90
C TYR A 104 -8.39 -5.53 -14.84
N LEU A 105 -7.73 -5.02 -13.80
CA LEU A 105 -6.29 -5.16 -13.61
C LEU A 105 -5.86 -6.63 -13.46
N ALA A 106 -6.65 -7.43 -12.74
CA ALA A 106 -6.38 -8.85 -12.59
C ALA A 106 -6.41 -9.55 -13.97
N TYR A 107 -7.41 -9.24 -14.78
CA TYR A 107 -7.54 -9.74 -16.15
C TYR A 107 -6.36 -9.26 -17.02
N GLU A 108 -6.02 -7.99 -16.98
CA GLU A 108 -4.90 -7.41 -17.75
C GLU A 108 -3.59 -8.11 -17.39
N ILE A 109 -3.25 -8.22 -16.09
CA ILE A 109 -2.03 -8.87 -15.62
C ILE A 109 -2.01 -10.35 -16.01
N PHE A 110 -3.13 -11.04 -15.90
CA PHE A 110 -3.22 -12.45 -16.31
C PHE A 110 -3.01 -12.63 -17.82
N SER A 111 -3.51 -11.68 -18.61
CA SER A 111 -3.47 -11.70 -20.08
C SER A 111 -2.15 -11.16 -20.65
N GLN A 112 -1.34 -10.44 -19.86
CA GLN A 112 -0.10 -9.85 -20.32
C GLN A 112 0.88 -10.92 -20.82
N LYS A 113 1.38 -10.73 -22.03
CA LYS A 113 2.53 -11.48 -22.54
C LYS A 113 3.74 -11.11 -21.70
N ILE A 114 4.51 -12.14 -21.36
CA ILE A 114 5.73 -12.07 -20.57
C ILE A 114 6.65 -10.97 -21.11
N GLN A 115 6.72 -9.83 -20.43
CA GLN A 115 7.78 -8.88 -20.69
C GLN A 115 9.06 -9.39 -20.03
N LYS A 116 10.10 -9.59 -20.81
CA LYS A 116 11.43 -9.87 -20.27
C LYS A 116 11.84 -8.66 -19.43
N VAL A 117 11.99 -8.87 -18.13
CA VAL A 117 12.52 -7.85 -17.24
C VAL A 117 13.96 -7.60 -17.68
N ASP A 118 14.21 -6.49 -18.36
CA ASP A 118 15.58 -6.08 -18.72
C ASP A 118 16.26 -5.53 -17.46
N ILE A 119 17.07 -6.37 -16.83
CA ILE A 119 17.75 -6.09 -15.56
C ILE A 119 19.06 -5.32 -15.78
N GLY A 120 19.34 -4.90 -17.01
CA GLY A 120 20.63 -4.33 -17.41
C GLY A 120 20.70 -2.80 -17.42
N TYR A 121 20.63 -2.13 -16.28
CA TYR A 121 21.02 -0.71 -16.21
C TYR A 121 22.54 -0.57 -16.14
N LYS A 122 23.18 -0.29 -17.29
CA LYS A 122 24.64 -0.11 -17.40
C LYS A 122 25.16 1.25 -16.90
N ASN A 123 24.30 2.25 -16.73
CA ASN A 123 24.68 3.61 -16.36
C ASN A 123 24.50 3.88 -14.87
N SER A 124 25.49 4.50 -14.23
CA SER A 124 25.39 4.93 -12.83
C SER A 124 24.32 6.01 -12.68
N LYS A 125 23.22 5.69 -11.99
CA LYS A 125 22.19 6.67 -11.65
C LYS A 125 22.52 7.42 -10.36
N SER A 126 22.14 8.70 -10.30
CA SER A 126 22.24 9.49 -9.07
C SER A 126 21.18 9.05 -8.06
N ASN A 127 21.40 9.31 -6.78
CA ASN A 127 20.46 9.01 -5.71
C ASN A 127 19.09 9.69 -5.94
N LEU A 128 19.11 10.95 -6.40
CA LEU A 128 17.90 11.71 -6.70
C LEU A 128 17.10 11.10 -7.87
N ALA A 129 17.80 10.62 -8.91
CA ALA A 129 17.14 9.93 -10.02
C ALA A 129 16.47 8.63 -9.55
N MET A 130 17.13 7.88 -8.68
CA MET A 130 16.57 6.64 -8.12
C MET A 130 15.37 6.91 -7.22
N PHE A 131 15.41 7.97 -6.40
CA PHE A 131 14.26 8.43 -5.61
C PHE A 131 13.08 8.81 -6.51
N ARG A 132 13.34 9.64 -7.54
CA ARG A 132 12.31 10.06 -8.50
C ARG A 132 11.67 8.87 -9.21
N ASP A 133 12.48 7.91 -9.63
CA ASP A 133 11.98 6.72 -10.33
C ASP A 133 11.11 5.85 -9.40
N GLY A 134 11.50 5.70 -8.12
CA GLY A 134 10.67 5.05 -7.10
C GLY A 134 9.36 5.80 -6.87
N PHE A 135 9.43 7.13 -6.71
CA PHE A 135 8.28 7.99 -6.50
C PHE A 135 7.26 7.92 -7.68
N ILE A 136 7.76 8.03 -8.92
CA ILE A 136 6.90 7.96 -10.10
C ILE A 136 6.30 6.56 -10.25
N THR A 137 7.11 5.52 -10.07
CA THR A 137 6.65 4.12 -10.21
C THR A 137 5.55 3.78 -9.21
N ALA A 138 5.68 4.20 -7.96
CA ALA A 138 4.65 4.00 -6.94
C ALA A 138 3.47 4.94 -7.14
N GLY A 139 3.74 6.22 -7.42
CA GLY A 139 2.71 7.26 -7.60
C GLY A 139 1.78 6.99 -8.78
N LEU A 140 2.27 6.35 -9.83
CA LEU A 140 1.47 5.92 -10.97
C LEU A 140 0.98 4.47 -10.86
N SER A 141 1.22 3.79 -9.73
CA SER A 141 0.76 2.41 -9.53
C SER A 141 -0.75 2.37 -9.36
N PRO A 142 -1.49 1.81 -10.33
CA PRO A 142 -2.93 1.71 -10.22
C PRO A 142 -3.37 0.83 -9.05
N LYS A 143 -2.57 -0.19 -8.73
CA LYS A 143 -2.79 -1.07 -7.58
C LYS A 143 -2.75 -0.29 -6.26
N ALA A 144 -1.81 0.65 -6.09
CA ALA A 144 -1.69 1.47 -4.90
C ALA A 144 -2.85 2.48 -4.78
N LEU A 145 -3.21 3.13 -5.89
CA LEU A 145 -4.34 4.07 -5.94
C LEU A 145 -5.65 3.40 -5.49
N VAL A 146 -5.93 2.20 -5.99
CA VAL A 146 -7.12 1.45 -5.59
C VAL A 146 -7.04 1.03 -4.13
N PHE A 147 -5.88 0.55 -3.66
CA PHE A 147 -5.72 0.17 -2.26
C PHE A 147 -6.00 1.35 -1.32
N PHE A 148 -5.40 2.50 -1.57
CA PHE A 148 -5.62 3.69 -0.74
C PHE A 148 -7.04 4.22 -0.86
N GLY A 149 -7.61 4.24 -2.07
CA GLY A 149 -8.97 4.72 -2.34
C GLY A 149 -10.08 3.84 -1.77
N THR A 150 -9.79 2.61 -1.38
CA THR A 150 -10.80 1.66 -0.89
C THR A 150 -10.42 1.05 0.45
N ILE A 151 -9.42 0.15 0.48
CA ILE A 151 -9.07 -0.59 1.69
C ILE A 151 -8.58 0.37 2.78
N PHE A 152 -7.67 1.29 2.47
CA PHE A 152 -7.12 2.21 3.46
C PHE A 152 -8.22 3.08 4.08
N LEU A 153 -9.12 3.64 3.25
CA LEU A 153 -10.23 4.46 3.73
C LEU A 153 -11.22 3.68 4.60
N SER A 154 -11.45 2.39 4.34
CA SER A 154 -12.37 1.59 5.14
C SER A 154 -11.90 1.33 6.58
N PHE A 155 -10.64 1.63 6.90
CA PHE A 155 -10.10 1.59 8.25
C PHE A 155 -10.09 2.94 8.97
N ILE A 156 -10.58 3.99 8.31
CA ILE A 156 -10.70 5.34 8.88
C ILE A 156 -12.16 5.59 9.26
N ASN A 157 -12.41 5.75 10.54
CA ASN A 157 -13.70 6.21 11.03
C ASN A 157 -13.70 7.74 11.06
N PHE A 158 -14.46 8.36 10.17
CA PHE A 158 -14.54 9.81 10.01
C PHE A 158 -15.26 10.51 11.17
N GLU A 159 -16.00 9.80 12.01
CA GLU A 159 -16.61 10.34 13.23
C GLU A 159 -15.60 10.50 14.38
N LYS A 160 -14.43 9.88 14.26
CA LYS A 160 -13.34 9.93 15.22
C LYS A 160 -12.21 10.85 14.75
N ASN A 161 -11.11 10.89 15.50
CA ASN A 161 -9.94 11.68 15.10
C ASN A 161 -9.27 11.07 13.86
N VAL A 162 -9.57 11.60 12.68
CA VAL A 162 -9.06 11.13 11.38
C VAL A 162 -7.55 11.25 11.30
N ILE A 163 -6.96 12.36 11.82
CA ILE A 163 -5.51 12.59 11.72
C ILE A 163 -4.74 11.50 12.48
N SER A 164 -5.16 11.17 13.69
CA SER A 164 -4.48 10.12 14.48
C SER A 164 -4.58 8.76 13.83
N GLN A 165 -5.75 8.39 13.31
CA GLN A 165 -5.95 7.14 12.60
C GLN A 165 -5.12 7.09 11.31
N PHE A 166 -5.14 8.17 10.53
CA PHE A 166 -4.31 8.30 9.32
C PHE A 166 -2.83 8.09 9.64
N LEU A 167 -2.30 8.78 10.66
CA LEU A 167 -0.88 8.66 11.03
C LEU A 167 -0.54 7.23 11.44
N ILE A 168 -1.36 6.56 12.26
CA ILE A 168 -1.12 5.17 12.67
C ILE A 168 -1.10 4.25 11.45
N LEU A 169 -2.10 4.34 10.59
CA LEU A 169 -2.22 3.48 9.41
C LEU A 169 -1.09 3.73 8.42
N ILE A 170 -0.78 5.00 8.12
CA ILE A 170 0.24 5.32 7.11
C ILE A 170 1.66 5.01 7.61
N PHE A 171 1.99 5.26 8.87
CA PHE A 171 3.30 4.88 9.40
C PHE A 171 3.48 3.36 9.45
N THR A 172 2.41 2.62 9.76
CA THR A 172 2.42 1.15 9.68
C THR A 172 2.68 0.70 8.23
N TRP A 173 1.94 1.27 7.27
CA TRP A 173 2.17 0.99 5.85
C TRP A 173 3.61 1.28 5.45
N MET A 174 4.09 2.49 5.67
CA MET A 174 5.44 2.93 5.26
C MET A 174 6.53 2.03 5.85
N SER A 175 6.39 1.64 7.11
CA SER A 175 7.36 0.79 7.80
C SER A 175 7.40 -0.61 7.19
N LEU A 176 6.24 -1.23 6.98
CA LEU A 176 6.13 -2.57 6.43
C LEU A 176 6.47 -2.59 4.93
N ASP A 177 6.12 -1.54 4.18
CA ASP A 177 6.47 -1.42 2.77
C ASP A 177 7.97 -1.24 2.58
N PHE A 178 8.60 -0.34 3.35
CA PHE A 178 10.06 -0.19 3.33
C PHE A 178 10.77 -1.50 3.66
N LEU A 179 10.32 -2.20 4.71
CA LEU A 179 10.88 -3.50 5.09
C LEU A 179 10.71 -4.53 3.96
N SER A 180 9.52 -4.60 3.37
CA SER A 180 9.24 -5.47 2.22
C SER A 180 10.18 -5.17 1.04
N LEU A 181 10.33 -3.89 0.66
CA LEU A 181 11.23 -3.48 -0.42
C LEU A 181 12.68 -3.86 -0.13
N MET A 182 13.14 -3.71 1.12
CA MET A 182 14.50 -4.12 1.50
C MET A 182 14.67 -5.64 1.46
N ILE A 183 13.67 -6.42 1.85
CA ILE A 183 13.69 -7.89 1.73
C ILE A 183 13.78 -8.30 0.26
N TYR A 184 13.00 -7.69 -0.64
CA TYR A 184 13.10 -7.92 -2.08
C TYR A 184 14.49 -7.53 -2.62
N GLY A 185 15.04 -6.42 -2.15
CA GLY A 185 16.40 -6.00 -2.49
C GLY A 185 17.47 -7.00 -2.02
N LEU A 186 17.41 -7.47 -0.77
CA LEU A 186 18.34 -8.47 -0.24
C LEU A 186 18.26 -9.79 -0.99
N ALA A 187 17.05 -10.19 -1.36
CA ALA A 187 16.80 -11.40 -2.15
C ALA A 187 16.96 -11.19 -3.67
N ALA A 188 17.43 -10.00 -4.11
CA ALA A 188 17.35 -9.55 -5.50
C ALA A 188 17.87 -10.57 -6.53
N ARG A 189 19.01 -11.23 -6.28
CA ARG A 189 19.57 -12.24 -7.19
C ARG A 189 18.66 -13.45 -7.34
N LYS A 190 18.11 -13.96 -6.22
CA LYS A 190 17.19 -15.11 -6.22
C LYS A 190 15.85 -14.73 -6.86
N VAL A 191 15.34 -13.56 -6.51
CA VAL A 191 14.08 -13.03 -7.05
C VAL A 191 14.20 -12.81 -8.56
N ALA A 192 15.29 -12.22 -9.04
CA ALA A 192 15.50 -11.98 -10.46
C ALA A 192 15.57 -13.29 -11.27
N SER A 193 16.32 -14.30 -10.76
CA SER A 193 16.37 -15.62 -11.38
C SER A 193 14.98 -16.25 -11.42
N TRP A 194 14.29 -16.27 -10.28
CA TRP A 194 12.94 -16.85 -10.17
C TRP A 194 11.92 -16.15 -11.09
N LEU A 195 11.96 -14.81 -11.17
CA LEU A 195 11.09 -14.02 -12.06
C LEU A 195 11.35 -14.35 -13.53
N LYS A 196 12.61 -14.55 -13.90
CA LYS A 196 13.00 -14.92 -15.25
C LYS A 196 12.49 -16.31 -15.64
N ASP A 197 12.58 -17.25 -14.69
CA ASP A 197 12.25 -18.66 -14.93
C ASP A 197 10.74 -18.94 -14.79
N ASN A 198 10.01 -18.09 -14.06
CA ASN A 198 8.58 -18.31 -13.72
C ASN A 198 7.67 -17.10 -14.01
N PRO A 199 7.73 -16.49 -15.19
CA PRO A 199 7.00 -15.25 -15.46
C PRO A 199 5.47 -15.43 -15.44
N ARG A 200 4.95 -16.59 -15.84
CA ARG A 200 3.51 -16.89 -15.76
C ARG A 200 3.01 -17.02 -14.33
N ILE A 201 3.81 -17.65 -13.46
CA ILE A 201 3.46 -17.83 -12.05
C ILE A 201 3.31 -16.47 -11.38
N LEU A 202 4.21 -15.52 -11.69
CA LEU A 202 4.13 -14.16 -11.20
C LEU A 202 2.81 -13.46 -11.55
N ASN A 203 2.46 -13.48 -12.84
CA ASN A 203 1.22 -12.87 -13.31
C ASN A 203 -0.01 -13.54 -12.68
N THR A 204 -0.01 -14.86 -12.59
CA THR A 204 -1.11 -15.61 -11.97
C THR A 204 -1.27 -15.26 -10.50
N ILE A 205 -0.19 -15.25 -9.70
CA ILE A 205 -0.24 -14.87 -8.29
C ILE A 205 -0.75 -13.43 -8.14
N SER A 206 -0.24 -12.50 -8.94
CA SER A 206 -0.66 -11.09 -8.89
C SER A 206 -2.14 -10.92 -9.22
N ALA A 207 -2.63 -11.61 -10.25
CA ALA A 207 -4.05 -11.58 -10.61
C ALA A 207 -4.93 -12.20 -9.51
N CYS A 208 -4.55 -13.35 -8.95
CA CYS A 208 -5.28 -13.99 -7.85
C CYS A 208 -5.37 -13.07 -6.62
N VAL A 209 -4.28 -12.40 -6.26
CA VAL A 209 -4.28 -11.45 -5.13
C VAL A 209 -5.23 -10.28 -5.37
N LEU A 210 -5.24 -9.70 -6.59
CA LEU A 210 -6.17 -8.63 -6.91
C LEU A 210 -7.63 -9.08 -6.87
N ILE A 211 -7.92 -10.30 -7.31
CA ILE A 211 -9.26 -10.90 -7.22
C ILE A 211 -9.68 -11.08 -5.75
N ILE A 212 -8.77 -11.59 -4.91
CA ILE A 212 -9.05 -11.76 -3.47
C ILE A 212 -9.31 -10.40 -2.81
N ILE A 213 -8.50 -9.38 -3.13
CA ILE A 213 -8.70 -8.02 -2.63
C ILE A 213 -10.06 -7.48 -3.08
N ALA A 214 -10.42 -7.63 -4.36
CA ALA A 214 -11.73 -7.21 -4.88
C ALA A 214 -12.88 -7.92 -4.14
N PHE A 215 -12.73 -9.22 -3.85
CA PHE A 215 -13.71 -9.99 -3.10
C PHE A 215 -13.84 -9.54 -1.65
N VAL A 216 -12.71 -9.26 -0.97
CA VAL A 216 -12.71 -8.70 0.39
C VAL A 216 -13.44 -7.36 0.43
N ILE A 217 -13.15 -6.46 -0.52
CA ILE A 217 -13.84 -5.17 -0.60
C ILE A 217 -15.34 -5.35 -0.85
N MET A 218 -15.72 -6.32 -1.67
CA MET A 218 -17.13 -6.62 -1.95
C MET A 218 -17.87 -7.06 -0.67
N LEU A 219 -17.24 -7.88 0.16
CA LEU A 219 -17.81 -8.39 1.42
C LEU A 219 -17.81 -7.36 2.56
N THR A 220 -16.99 -6.32 2.48
CA THR A 220 -16.97 -5.26 3.49
C THR A 220 -18.25 -4.45 3.36
N GLU A 221 -19.10 -4.48 4.38
CA GLU A 221 -20.33 -3.69 4.40
C GLU A 221 -19.97 -2.19 4.39
N SER A 222 -20.65 -1.44 3.52
CA SER A 222 -20.58 0.02 3.49
C SER A 222 -21.56 0.54 4.56
N HIS A 223 -21.04 0.68 5.78
CA HIS A 223 -21.78 1.41 6.82
C HIS A 223 -21.73 2.90 6.57
#